data_81a32a569ed0c9d8d6a49c26e76b9b77
#
_entry.id   81a32a569ed0c9d8d6a49c26e76b9b77
#
_cell.length_a   1.000
_cell.length_b   1.000
_cell.length_c   1.000
_cell.angle_alpha   90.00
_cell.angle_beta   90.00
_cell.angle_gamma   90.00
#
_symmetry.space_group_name_H-M   'P 1'
#
loop_
_entity.id
_entity.type
_entity.pdbx_description
1 polymer ?
#
loop_
_entity_poly.entity_id
_entity_poly.type
_entity_poly.pdbx_seq_one_letter_code
_entity_poly.pdbx_strand_id
1 'polypeptide(L)'
;VIGPNGAGKTTLFKMLTGVENPDDGNLKVGETVVMGYVDQSRDNLDDGKTVWEEVSDGNDIIELGNGEVNSRAYVGAFNFRGGDQQKKVGLLSGGERNRVHLAKMLRSGANLLLLDEPTNDLDVETLRALEEGLEDFPGCAVIISHDRWFLDRLATHILAFEGDSHVEWFEGSYSDYEVDRKARLGTDSEVPKRIKYKQFSR
;
A
#
# COMPACT_ATOMS: atom_id res chain seq x y z
N VAL A 1 -5.49 -6.86 -1.23
CA VAL A 1 -6.33 -6.99 -2.44
C VAL A 1 -5.48 -7.60 -3.55
N ILE A 2 -5.97 -8.66 -4.16
CA ILE A 2 -5.26 -9.40 -5.18
C ILE A 2 -6.12 -9.60 -6.45
N GLY A 3 -5.48 -9.95 -7.56
CA GLY A 3 -6.16 -10.25 -8.82
C GLY A 3 -5.35 -9.82 -10.04
N PRO A 4 -5.75 -10.22 -11.25
CA PRO A 4 -5.02 -9.89 -12.48
C PRO A 4 -4.98 -8.37 -12.74
N ASN A 5 -4.04 -7.97 -13.61
CA ASN A 5 -3.99 -6.58 -14.05
C ASN A 5 -5.26 -6.22 -14.82
N GLY A 6 -5.79 -5.03 -14.57
CA GLY A 6 -7.03 -4.55 -15.17
C GLY A 6 -8.32 -5.11 -14.54
N ALA A 7 -8.23 -5.86 -13.43
CA ALA A 7 -9.42 -6.40 -12.73
C ALA A 7 -10.22 -5.34 -11.94
N GLY A 8 -9.72 -4.10 -11.83
CA GLY A 8 -10.43 -3.03 -11.11
C GLY A 8 -9.87 -2.73 -9.71
N LYS A 9 -8.73 -3.30 -9.31
CA LYS A 9 -8.14 -3.08 -7.98
C LYS A 9 -7.87 -1.58 -7.70
N THR A 10 -7.16 -0.91 -8.60
CA THR A 10 -6.89 0.53 -8.50
C THR A 10 -8.16 1.37 -8.61
N THR A 11 -9.15 0.93 -9.39
CA THR A 11 -10.48 1.58 -9.45
C THR A 11 -11.18 1.53 -8.08
N LEU A 12 -11.09 0.41 -7.35
CA LEU A 12 -11.58 0.33 -5.98
C LEU A 12 -10.92 1.39 -5.09
N PHE A 13 -9.61 1.59 -5.19
CA PHE A 13 -8.91 2.63 -4.41
C PHE A 13 -9.35 4.04 -4.80
N LYS A 14 -9.55 4.31 -6.07
CA LYS A 14 -10.09 5.59 -6.53
C LYS A 14 -11.52 5.86 -6.02
N MET A 15 -12.35 4.82 -5.93
CA MET A 15 -13.66 4.93 -5.32
C MET A 15 -13.58 5.17 -3.81
N LEU A 16 -12.70 4.48 -3.09
CA LEU A 16 -12.47 4.69 -1.67
C LEU A 16 -12.00 6.11 -1.35
N THR A 17 -11.14 6.67 -2.21
CA THR A 17 -10.63 8.05 -2.08
C THR A 17 -11.57 9.12 -2.62
N GLY A 18 -12.71 8.73 -3.20
CA GLY A 18 -13.69 9.66 -3.76
C GLY A 18 -13.30 10.28 -5.11
N VAL A 19 -12.25 9.77 -5.77
CA VAL A 19 -11.82 10.21 -7.12
C VAL A 19 -12.78 9.69 -8.18
N GLU A 20 -13.33 8.50 -7.99
CA GLU A 20 -14.34 7.89 -8.87
C GLU A 20 -15.57 7.50 -8.05
N ASN A 21 -16.75 7.55 -8.67
CA ASN A 21 -17.99 7.07 -8.06
C ASN A 21 -18.31 5.65 -8.57
N PRO A 22 -18.94 4.79 -7.76
CA PRO A 22 -19.45 3.52 -8.25
C PRO A 22 -20.59 3.75 -9.26
N ASP A 23 -20.67 2.93 -10.30
CA ASP A 23 -21.75 2.97 -11.29
C ASP A 23 -23.09 2.56 -10.67
N ASP A 24 -23.06 1.70 -9.66
CA ASP A 24 -24.24 1.25 -8.91
C ASP A 24 -23.83 0.91 -7.47
N GLY A 25 -24.81 0.93 -6.56
CA GLY A 25 -24.58 0.67 -5.14
C GLY A 25 -24.10 1.91 -4.36
N ASN A 26 -23.72 1.68 -3.11
CA ASN A 26 -23.25 2.74 -2.20
C ASN A 26 -21.96 2.35 -1.53
N LEU A 27 -20.97 3.23 -1.58
CA LEU A 27 -19.74 3.15 -0.81
C LEU A 27 -19.79 4.18 0.31
N LYS A 28 -19.71 3.73 1.55
CA LYS A 28 -19.70 4.63 2.71
C LYS A 28 -18.42 4.48 3.49
N VAL A 29 -17.67 5.57 3.60
CA VAL A 29 -16.53 5.70 4.50
C VAL A 29 -17.04 6.24 5.83
N GLY A 30 -16.60 5.63 6.95
CA GLY A 30 -16.98 6.07 8.29
C GLY A 30 -16.42 7.46 8.59
N GLU A 31 -17.14 8.24 9.40
CA GLU A 31 -16.77 9.64 9.72
C GLU A 31 -15.44 9.75 10.50
N THR A 32 -15.05 8.70 11.21
CA THR A 32 -13.80 8.63 11.99
C THR A 32 -12.61 8.13 11.18
N VAL A 33 -12.81 7.75 9.92
CA VAL A 33 -11.74 7.24 9.06
C VAL A 33 -10.89 8.40 8.57
N VAL A 34 -9.60 8.35 8.92
CA VAL A 34 -8.56 9.22 8.38
C VAL A 34 -7.71 8.38 7.43
N MET A 35 -7.89 8.59 6.14
CA MET A 35 -7.19 7.83 5.11
C MET A 35 -5.81 8.41 4.83
N GLY A 36 -4.79 7.53 4.84
CA GLY A 36 -3.51 7.75 4.21
C GLY A 36 -3.48 7.00 2.88
N TYR A 37 -3.32 7.68 1.77
CA TYR A 37 -3.20 7.08 0.45
C TYR A 37 -1.86 7.48 -0.18
N VAL A 38 -1.07 6.50 -0.55
CA VAL A 38 0.08 6.71 -1.41
C VAL A 38 -0.33 6.36 -2.82
N ASP A 39 -0.67 7.39 -3.56
CA ASP A 39 -0.76 7.29 -5.01
C ASP A 39 0.66 7.27 -5.59
N GLN A 40 0.83 6.58 -6.71
CA GLN A 40 2.06 6.67 -7.52
C GLN A 40 2.28 8.09 -8.09
N SER A 41 1.33 9.01 -7.94
CA SER A 41 1.50 10.43 -8.23
C SER A 41 2.30 11.10 -7.09
N ARG A 42 3.56 11.13 -7.26
CA ARG A 42 4.72 11.47 -6.43
C ARG A 42 4.82 12.97 -6.03
N ASP A 43 3.72 13.72 -5.99
CA ASP A 43 3.73 15.18 -6.09
C ASP A 43 3.65 15.95 -4.75
N ASN A 44 3.64 15.27 -3.59
CA ASN A 44 3.45 15.94 -2.31
C ASN A 44 4.72 16.06 -1.44
N LEU A 45 5.90 15.87 -2.02
CA LEU A 45 7.16 16.08 -1.30
C LEU A 45 7.73 17.46 -1.63
N ASP A 46 8.22 18.16 -0.60
CA ASP A 46 8.89 19.44 -0.77
C ASP A 46 10.36 19.24 -1.20
N ASP A 47 10.63 19.50 -2.48
CA ASP A 47 11.95 19.36 -3.09
C ASP A 47 13.03 20.22 -2.42
N GLY A 48 12.64 21.28 -1.72
CA GLY A 48 13.55 22.19 -1.00
C GLY A 48 14.00 21.69 0.36
N LYS A 49 13.27 20.75 0.97
CA LYS A 49 13.60 20.14 2.25
C LYS A 49 14.64 19.04 2.12
N THR A 50 15.35 18.77 3.20
CA THR A 50 16.13 17.52 3.33
C THR A 50 15.20 16.33 3.59
N VAL A 51 15.68 15.11 3.33
CA VAL A 51 14.94 13.89 3.65
C VAL A 51 14.47 13.88 5.10
N TRP A 52 15.39 14.24 6.03
CA TRP A 52 15.07 14.29 7.44
C TRP A 52 14.00 15.33 7.76
N GLU A 53 14.13 16.56 7.26
CA GLU A 53 13.12 17.62 7.43
C GLU A 53 11.76 17.21 6.86
N GLU A 54 11.75 16.56 5.70
CA GLU A 54 10.52 16.15 5.03
C GLU A 54 9.78 15.05 5.78
N VAL A 55 10.51 14.09 6.36
CA VAL A 55 9.91 12.99 7.12
C VAL A 55 9.57 13.39 8.55
N SER A 56 10.42 14.20 9.22
CA SER A 56 10.29 14.51 10.65
C SER A 56 9.60 15.84 10.94
N ASP A 57 9.35 16.68 9.93
CA ASP A 57 8.97 18.10 10.07
C ASP A 57 9.96 18.89 10.93
N GLY A 58 11.23 18.45 10.95
CA GLY A 58 12.30 19.07 11.72
C GLY A 58 12.32 18.70 13.22
N ASN A 59 11.51 17.72 13.64
CA ASN A 59 11.48 17.27 15.03
C ASN A 59 12.47 16.12 15.26
N ASP A 60 13.22 16.16 16.37
CA ASP A 60 14.13 15.07 16.74
C ASP A 60 13.39 13.82 17.23
N ILE A 61 12.18 13.98 17.74
CA ILE A 61 11.30 12.90 18.20
C ILE A 61 9.99 13.00 17.40
N ILE A 62 9.50 11.85 16.94
CA ILE A 62 8.24 11.74 16.22
C ILE A 62 7.34 10.69 16.91
N GLU A 63 6.04 10.93 16.85
CA GLU A 63 5.04 9.98 17.32
C GLU A 63 4.79 8.92 16.26
N LEU A 64 4.78 7.63 16.66
CA LEU A 64 4.42 6.50 15.85
C LEU A 64 3.44 5.63 16.65
N GLY A 65 2.20 5.57 16.19
CA GLY A 65 1.17 4.84 16.92
C GLY A 65 1.06 5.32 18.37
N ASN A 66 1.34 4.44 19.32
CA ASN A 66 1.28 4.73 20.75
C ASN A 66 2.67 5.05 21.37
N GLY A 67 3.70 5.24 20.57
CA GLY A 67 5.08 5.42 21.02
C GLY A 67 5.78 6.62 20.39
N GLU A 68 6.90 7.01 21.01
CA GLU A 68 7.81 8.03 20.50
C GLU A 68 9.10 7.37 20.00
N VAL A 69 9.60 7.82 18.85
CA VAL A 69 10.86 7.34 18.28
C VAL A 69 11.76 8.50 17.87
N ASN A 70 13.08 8.27 17.93
CA ASN A 70 14.04 9.22 17.39
C ASN A 70 13.88 9.29 15.87
N SER A 71 13.67 10.49 15.34
CA SER A 71 13.37 10.70 13.93
C SER A 71 14.51 10.28 13.01
N ARG A 72 15.77 10.45 13.42
CA ARG A 72 16.93 10.04 12.62
C ARG A 72 17.06 8.53 12.56
N ALA A 73 16.74 7.82 13.65
CA ALA A 73 16.68 6.36 13.65
C ALA A 73 15.56 5.87 12.74
N TYR A 74 14.38 6.49 12.83
CA TYR A 74 13.24 6.17 11.97
C TYR A 74 13.55 6.37 10.48
N VAL A 75 14.09 7.53 10.10
CA VAL A 75 14.52 7.81 8.72
C VAL A 75 15.61 6.84 8.26
N GLY A 76 16.48 6.41 9.18
CA GLY A 76 17.51 5.40 8.94
C GLY A 76 16.96 4.02 8.60
N ALA A 77 15.80 3.63 9.18
CA ALA A 77 15.11 2.37 8.86
C ALA A 77 14.64 2.33 7.38
N PHE A 78 14.32 3.47 6.78
CA PHE A 78 14.02 3.60 5.36
C PHE A 78 15.26 3.76 4.48
N ASN A 79 16.42 3.28 4.96
CA ASN A 79 17.69 3.24 4.23
C ASN A 79 18.26 4.62 3.86
N PHE A 80 17.95 5.65 4.68
CA PHE A 80 18.63 6.94 4.62
C PHE A 80 19.58 7.08 5.80
N ARG A 81 20.86 6.69 5.60
CA ARG A 81 21.85 6.64 6.67
C ARG A 81 22.80 7.84 6.61
N GLY A 82 23.17 8.37 7.77
CA GLY A 82 24.18 9.41 7.89
C GLY A 82 23.92 10.62 7.02
N GLY A 83 24.79 10.88 6.04
CA GLY A 83 24.70 12.02 5.13
C GLY A 83 23.49 11.98 4.17
N ASP A 84 22.91 10.80 3.92
CA ASP A 84 21.76 10.68 3.02
C ASP A 84 20.52 11.42 3.56
N GLN A 85 20.40 11.53 4.89
CA GLN A 85 19.32 12.26 5.53
C GLN A 85 19.36 13.76 5.25
N GLN A 86 20.53 14.29 4.85
CA GLN A 86 20.74 15.69 4.51
C GLN A 86 20.57 15.98 3.01
N LYS A 87 20.38 14.95 2.18
CA LYS A 87 20.09 15.13 0.76
C LYS A 87 18.77 15.90 0.60
N LYS A 88 18.73 16.80 -0.37
CA LYS A 88 17.49 17.47 -0.74
C LYS A 88 16.57 16.48 -1.47
N VAL A 89 15.29 16.51 -1.15
CA VAL A 89 14.26 15.64 -1.73
C VAL A 89 14.23 15.76 -3.25
N GLY A 90 14.42 16.95 -3.80
CA GLY A 90 14.50 17.18 -5.25
C GLY A 90 15.66 16.49 -5.97
N LEU A 91 16.68 15.99 -5.22
CA LEU A 91 17.83 15.28 -5.78
C LEU A 91 17.67 13.74 -5.67
N LEU A 92 16.58 13.26 -5.12
CA LEU A 92 16.33 11.84 -4.90
C LEU A 92 15.91 11.15 -6.21
N SER A 93 16.35 9.89 -6.37
CA SER A 93 15.81 8.99 -7.38
C SER A 93 14.33 8.65 -7.10
N GLY A 94 13.63 8.09 -8.09
CA GLY A 94 12.23 7.68 -7.91
C GLY A 94 12.03 6.69 -6.77
N GLY A 95 12.92 5.70 -6.61
CA GLY A 95 12.88 4.74 -5.51
C GLY A 95 13.13 5.40 -4.14
N GLU A 96 14.11 6.34 -4.06
CA GLU A 96 14.34 7.10 -2.83
C GLU A 96 13.13 7.97 -2.46
N ARG A 97 12.50 8.64 -3.41
CA ARG A 97 11.25 9.42 -3.18
C ARG A 97 10.13 8.52 -2.67
N ASN A 98 9.98 7.32 -3.22
CA ASN A 98 8.97 6.36 -2.74
C ASN A 98 9.20 5.98 -1.27
N ARG A 99 10.45 5.75 -0.85
CA ARG A 99 10.79 5.49 0.56
C ARG A 99 10.43 6.66 1.47
N VAL A 100 10.66 7.90 1.03
CA VAL A 100 10.25 9.11 1.79
C VAL A 100 8.73 9.19 1.92
N HIS A 101 8.00 8.89 0.85
CA HIS A 101 6.53 8.83 0.89
C HIS A 101 6.02 7.80 1.89
N LEU A 102 6.58 6.57 1.86
CA LEU A 102 6.22 5.51 2.80
C LEU A 102 6.48 5.92 4.24
N ALA A 103 7.67 6.49 4.52
CA ALA A 103 8.01 6.98 5.86
C ALA A 103 7.04 8.07 6.34
N LYS A 104 6.70 9.03 5.50
CA LYS A 104 5.71 10.09 5.84
C LYS A 104 4.33 9.52 6.11
N MET A 105 3.89 8.60 5.28
CA MET A 105 2.56 8.02 5.37
C MET A 105 2.36 7.24 6.67
N LEU A 106 3.31 6.38 7.03
CA LEU A 106 3.23 5.60 8.28
C LEU A 106 3.20 6.50 9.51
N ARG A 107 3.72 7.73 9.40
CA ARG A 107 3.72 8.74 10.46
C ARG A 107 2.49 9.66 10.44
N SER A 108 1.67 9.63 9.38
CA SER A 108 0.67 10.69 9.11
C SER A 108 -0.51 10.78 10.07
N GLY A 109 -0.63 9.88 11.07
CA GLY A 109 -1.79 9.79 11.96
C GLY A 109 -3.05 9.25 11.27
N ALA A 110 -2.94 8.71 10.07
CA ALA A 110 -4.00 7.96 9.41
C ALA A 110 -4.37 6.72 10.24
N ASN A 111 -5.63 6.30 10.18
CA ASN A 111 -6.10 5.03 10.76
C ASN A 111 -6.56 4.03 9.71
N LEU A 112 -6.50 4.41 8.43
CA LEU A 112 -6.67 3.55 7.28
C LEU A 112 -5.61 3.88 6.23
N LEU A 113 -4.74 2.93 5.91
CA LEU A 113 -3.75 3.06 4.85
C LEU A 113 -4.22 2.37 3.58
N LEU A 114 -4.10 3.04 2.45
CA LEU A 114 -4.31 2.48 1.12
C LEU A 114 -2.96 2.45 0.39
N LEU A 115 -2.47 1.25 0.08
CA LEU A 115 -1.18 1.03 -0.55
C LEU A 115 -1.35 0.30 -1.88
N ASP A 116 -0.99 0.95 -2.98
CA ASP A 116 -1.04 0.35 -4.33
C ASP A 116 0.38 -0.07 -4.75
N GLU A 117 0.64 -1.38 -4.76
CA GLU A 117 1.93 -2.00 -5.11
C GLU A 117 3.13 -1.39 -4.34
N PRO A 118 3.07 -1.30 -2.99
CA PRO A 118 4.08 -0.61 -2.21
C PRO A 118 5.45 -1.30 -2.23
N THR A 119 5.50 -2.57 -2.62
CA THR A 119 6.73 -3.38 -2.67
C THR A 119 7.55 -3.16 -3.94
N ASN A 120 6.98 -2.51 -4.95
CA ASN A 120 7.67 -2.26 -6.21
C ASN A 120 8.89 -1.35 -6.00
N ASP A 121 10.02 -1.73 -6.60
CA ASP A 121 11.28 -1.00 -6.58
C ASP A 121 11.89 -0.80 -5.17
N LEU A 122 11.45 -1.56 -4.14
CA LEU A 122 12.06 -1.55 -2.83
C LEU A 122 13.23 -2.55 -2.73
N ASP A 123 14.30 -2.11 -2.08
CA ASP A 123 15.35 -3.02 -1.60
C ASP A 123 14.87 -3.81 -0.36
N VAL A 124 15.60 -4.87 -0.03
CA VAL A 124 15.24 -5.79 1.06
C VAL A 124 15.16 -5.09 2.42
N GLU A 125 16.04 -4.11 2.69
CA GLU A 125 16.05 -3.37 3.96
C GLU A 125 14.81 -2.49 4.07
N THR A 126 14.46 -1.78 3.00
CA THR A 126 13.25 -0.95 2.94
C THR A 126 11.97 -1.78 3.02
N LEU A 127 11.95 -2.96 2.37
CA LEU A 127 10.82 -3.88 2.46
C LEU A 127 10.57 -4.32 3.91
N ARG A 128 11.65 -4.66 4.65
CA ARG A 128 11.55 -5.01 6.08
C ARG A 128 11.03 -3.84 6.92
N ALA A 129 11.54 -2.62 6.68
CA ALA A 129 11.06 -1.44 7.39
C ALA A 129 9.58 -1.16 7.12
N LEU A 130 9.10 -1.42 5.90
CA LEU A 130 7.68 -1.33 5.55
C LEU A 130 6.86 -2.40 6.27
N GLU A 131 7.33 -3.66 6.29
CA GLU A 131 6.66 -4.76 7.00
C GLU A 131 6.54 -4.45 8.50
N GLU A 132 7.64 -4.11 9.15
CA GLU A 132 7.65 -3.74 10.58
C GLU A 132 6.73 -2.55 10.86
N GLY A 133 6.78 -1.51 10.02
CA GLY A 133 5.90 -0.35 10.17
C GLY A 133 4.42 -0.65 9.99
N LEU A 134 4.07 -1.64 9.15
CA LEU A 134 2.68 -2.09 8.97
C LEU A 134 2.22 -3.03 10.09
N GLU A 135 3.09 -3.87 10.64
CA GLU A 135 2.79 -4.71 11.81
C GLU A 135 2.51 -3.85 13.05
N ASP A 136 3.27 -2.78 13.25
CA ASP A 136 3.10 -1.85 14.37
C ASP A 136 2.02 -0.78 14.13
N PHE A 137 1.45 -0.73 12.93
CA PHE A 137 0.45 0.28 12.60
C PHE A 137 -0.87 0.04 13.35
N PRO A 138 -1.36 1.00 14.16
CA PRO A 138 -2.53 0.79 15.04
C PRO A 138 -3.87 0.87 14.32
N GLY A 139 -3.87 0.92 12.98
CA GLY A 139 -5.05 1.03 12.14
C GLY A 139 -5.25 -0.15 11.21
N CYS A 140 -6.00 0.08 10.15
CA CYS A 140 -6.21 -0.88 9.08
C CYS A 140 -5.37 -0.52 7.86
N ALA A 141 -4.83 -1.52 7.18
CA ALA A 141 -4.16 -1.34 5.89
C ALA A 141 -4.88 -2.15 4.80
N VAL A 142 -5.20 -1.49 3.69
CA VAL A 142 -5.70 -2.15 2.48
C VAL A 142 -4.61 -2.06 1.43
N ILE A 143 -4.07 -3.19 1.05
CA ILE A 143 -2.87 -3.29 0.23
C ILE A 143 -3.20 -4.03 -1.06
N ILE A 144 -2.90 -3.41 -2.21
CA ILE A 144 -2.82 -4.10 -3.49
C ILE A 144 -1.37 -4.54 -3.65
N SER A 145 -1.13 -5.83 -3.81
CA SER A 145 0.22 -6.34 -4.11
C SER A 145 0.16 -7.65 -4.89
N HIS A 146 1.19 -7.89 -5.69
CA HIS A 146 1.48 -9.17 -6.34
C HIS A 146 2.57 -9.96 -5.62
N ASP A 147 3.18 -9.40 -4.59
CA ASP A 147 4.19 -10.07 -3.78
C ASP A 147 3.54 -11.02 -2.77
N ARG A 148 3.62 -12.32 -3.09
CA ARG A 148 3.00 -13.37 -2.28
C ARG A 148 3.61 -13.50 -0.88
N TRP A 149 4.93 -13.33 -0.76
CA TRP A 149 5.63 -13.41 0.51
C TRP A 149 5.24 -12.27 1.44
N PHE A 150 5.17 -11.07 0.90
CA PHE A 150 4.72 -9.89 1.62
C PHE A 150 3.26 -10.04 2.10
N LEU A 151 2.37 -10.51 1.21
CA LEU A 151 0.97 -10.74 1.55
C LEU A 151 0.79 -11.85 2.60
N ASP A 152 1.57 -12.92 2.50
CA ASP A 152 1.46 -14.07 3.41
C ASP A 152 1.88 -13.72 4.85
N ARG A 153 2.78 -12.75 4.99
CA ARG A 153 3.26 -12.28 6.31
C ARG A 153 2.32 -11.28 6.97
N LEU A 154 1.65 -10.44 6.20
CA LEU A 154 0.90 -9.30 6.72
C LEU A 154 -0.62 -9.44 6.59
N ALA A 155 -1.10 -10.15 5.56
CA ALA A 155 -2.52 -10.18 5.29
C ALA A 155 -3.27 -11.09 6.28
N THR A 156 -4.27 -10.53 6.91
CA THR A 156 -5.26 -11.25 7.73
C THR A 156 -6.52 -11.59 6.95
N HIS A 157 -6.74 -10.88 5.85
CA HIS A 157 -7.89 -11.05 4.96
C HIS A 157 -7.47 -10.83 3.51
N ILE A 158 -8.06 -11.56 2.60
CA ILE A 158 -7.83 -11.44 1.15
C ILE A 158 -9.11 -11.00 0.47
N LEU A 159 -9.04 -9.92 -0.31
CA LEU A 159 -10.07 -9.55 -1.27
C LEU A 159 -9.55 -9.89 -2.66
N ALA A 160 -10.06 -10.97 -3.24
CA ALA A 160 -9.56 -11.53 -4.49
C ALA A 160 -10.50 -11.23 -5.66
N PHE A 161 -10.00 -10.52 -6.66
CA PHE A 161 -10.66 -10.33 -7.93
C PHE A 161 -10.36 -11.55 -8.82
N GLU A 162 -11.26 -12.53 -8.84
CA GLU A 162 -11.03 -13.82 -9.50
C GLU A 162 -11.39 -13.85 -11.00
N GLY A 163 -11.87 -12.72 -11.52
CA GLY A 163 -12.32 -12.58 -12.91
C GLY A 163 -13.83 -12.69 -13.06
N ASP A 164 -14.34 -12.43 -14.28
CA ASP A 164 -15.78 -12.46 -14.62
C ASP A 164 -16.66 -11.67 -13.62
N SER A 165 -16.13 -10.57 -13.09
CA SER A 165 -16.76 -9.72 -12.05
C SER A 165 -16.98 -10.43 -10.71
N HIS A 166 -16.35 -11.58 -10.49
CA HIS A 166 -16.39 -12.27 -9.22
C HIS A 166 -15.30 -11.73 -8.28
N VAL A 167 -15.71 -11.36 -7.08
CA VAL A 167 -14.82 -10.90 -6.01
C VAL A 167 -15.07 -11.76 -4.78
N GLU A 168 -14.03 -12.45 -4.32
CA GLU A 168 -14.06 -13.31 -3.15
C GLU A 168 -13.47 -12.59 -1.94
N TRP A 169 -14.19 -12.63 -0.81
CA TRP A 169 -13.69 -12.20 0.49
C TRP A 169 -13.29 -13.44 1.30
N PHE A 170 -12.04 -13.51 1.66
CA PHE A 170 -11.47 -14.64 2.40
C PHE A 170 -10.76 -14.17 3.67
N GLU A 171 -11.05 -14.79 4.81
CA GLU A 171 -10.37 -14.57 6.07
C GLU A 171 -9.22 -15.58 6.22
N GLY A 172 -7.99 -15.10 6.26
CA GLY A 172 -6.78 -15.90 6.34
C GLY A 172 -5.61 -15.29 5.56
N SER A 173 -4.49 -16.02 5.56
CA SER A 173 -3.28 -15.66 4.82
C SER A 173 -3.45 -15.85 3.32
N TYR A 174 -2.47 -15.39 2.55
CA TYR A 174 -2.45 -15.64 1.10
C TYR A 174 -2.33 -17.15 0.78
N SER A 175 -1.53 -17.88 1.54
CA SER A 175 -1.36 -19.34 1.38
C SER A 175 -2.66 -20.09 1.66
N ASP A 176 -3.40 -19.70 2.70
CA ASP A 176 -4.71 -20.29 3.04
C ASP A 176 -5.72 -20.03 1.92
N TYR A 177 -5.75 -18.81 1.39
CA TYR A 177 -6.59 -18.47 0.25
C TYR A 177 -6.26 -19.31 -1.00
N GLU A 178 -4.98 -19.55 -1.31
CA GLU A 178 -4.60 -20.37 -2.45
C GLU A 178 -5.10 -21.82 -2.30
N VAL A 179 -5.06 -22.37 -1.09
CA VAL A 179 -5.60 -23.72 -0.79
C VAL A 179 -7.11 -23.74 -1.00
N ASP A 180 -7.83 -22.76 -0.43
CA ASP A 180 -9.28 -22.64 -0.59
C ASP A 180 -9.66 -22.46 -2.07
N ARG A 181 -8.99 -21.57 -2.77
CA ARG A 181 -9.22 -21.32 -4.20
C ARG A 181 -9.05 -22.58 -5.04
N LYS A 182 -8.00 -23.37 -4.79
CA LYS A 182 -7.80 -24.65 -5.49
C LYS A 182 -8.90 -25.66 -5.18
N ALA A 183 -9.40 -25.68 -3.96
CA ALA A 183 -10.52 -26.56 -3.57
C ALA A 183 -11.84 -26.13 -4.25
N ARG A 184 -12.13 -24.82 -4.34
CA ARG A 184 -13.36 -24.28 -4.97
C ARG A 184 -13.36 -24.38 -6.50
N LEU A 185 -12.25 -24.03 -7.15
CA LEU A 185 -12.17 -23.86 -8.60
C LEU A 185 -11.51 -25.05 -9.33
N GLY A 186 -10.96 -26.02 -8.59
CA GLY A 186 -10.19 -27.14 -9.14
C GLY A 186 -8.79 -26.73 -9.63
N THR A 187 -7.99 -27.72 -10.02
CA THR A 187 -6.60 -27.53 -10.48
C THR A 187 -6.46 -26.77 -11.81
N ASP A 188 -7.55 -26.61 -12.57
CA ASP A 188 -7.57 -25.85 -13.84
C ASP A 188 -7.54 -24.31 -13.64
N SER A 189 -7.56 -23.83 -12.40
CA SER A 189 -7.56 -22.40 -12.10
C SER A 189 -6.21 -21.68 -12.35
N GLU A 190 -5.16 -22.42 -12.68
CA GLU A 190 -3.81 -21.85 -12.94
C GLU A 190 -3.64 -21.27 -14.36
N VAL A 191 -4.60 -21.52 -15.28
CA VAL A 191 -4.52 -20.98 -16.63
C VAL A 191 -5.09 -19.55 -16.65
N PRO A 192 -4.30 -18.52 -17.03
CA PRO A 192 -4.79 -17.15 -17.12
C PRO A 192 -5.92 -17.07 -18.15
N LYS A 193 -7.16 -16.94 -17.70
CA LYS A 193 -8.29 -16.70 -18.61
C LYS A 193 -8.19 -15.29 -19.15
N ARG A 194 -8.14 -15.16 -20.48
CA ARG A 194 -8.11 -13.87 -21.18
C ARG A 194 -9.36 -13.08 -20.83
N ILE A 195 -9.20 -11.89 -20.24
CA ILE A 195 -10.32 -10.99 -19.89
C ILE A 195 -11.06 -10.65 -21.18
N LYS A 196 -12.35 -10.98 -21.26
CA LYS A 196 -13.22 -10.55 -22.35
C LYS A 196 -13.81 -9.21 -21.97
N TYR A 197 -13.31 -8.13 -22.56
CA TYR A 197 -13.93 -6.81 -22.42
C TYR A 197 -15.32 -6.81 -23.09
N LYS A 198 -16.30 -6.21 -22.42
CA LYS A 198 -17.61 -5.90 -23.03
C LYS A 198 -17.36 -4.97 -24.23
N GLN A 199 -17.82 -5.39 -25.43
CA GLN A 199 -17.76 -4.48 -26.59
C GLN A 199 -18.68 -3.30 -26.33
N PHE A 200 -18.16 -2.10 -26.54
CA PHE A 200 -19.00 -0.89 -26.54
C PHE A 200 -20.02 -1.03 -27.67
N SER A 201 -21.31 -1.08 -27.32
CA SER A 201 -22.37 -0.87 -28.29
C SER A 201 -22.39 0.61 -28.68
N ARG A 202 -22.24 0.88 -29.96
CA ARG A 202 -22.43 2.22 -30.55
C ARG A 202 -23.90 2.62 -30.46
#